data_afd46763ce73bceed0e81bb0661e3740
#
_entry.id   afd46763ce73bceed0e81bb0661e3740
#
_cell.length_a   1.000
_cell.length_b   1.000
_cell.length_c   1.000
_cell.angle_alpha   90.00
_cell.angle_beta   90.00
_cell.angle_gamma   90.00
#
_symmetry.space_group_name_H-M   'P 1'
#
loop_
_entity.id
_entity.type
_entity.pdbx_description
1 polymer ?
#
loop_
_entity_poly.entity_id
_entity_poly.type
_entity_poly.pdbx_seq_one_letter_code
_entity_poly.pdbx_strand_id
1 'polypeptide(L)'
;MKNRTRIPRTLAAMAAGLVALAGAIAPQATAAEPSPPGDGWTLAFGDEFDGTTVDTAKWGFRTDVKAYSAQRKENVTESGGSLGINLKKETYAGKDFTGGGVVSKQRLRYGYYETRARINDGSGWHSSFWLMGGDGSTTFPADQRTEVDGFEVDSANPTKLAHNVHGWKGSGATGPVHYGSGTYDSGLDLRQWHTYGIDWSESGVKFSLDGALKYTAPYTPDQWTHDYTAIWLTSIAYGSVPDTTGLPSAMQFDYVRYWQRDYYVDNDGPAAYGYSTSGAWSASSLSGWTKESPMTYACDAGATATWRPRLRAAGAYEVFVRKTATPGGDPAARLALDNNGSVTRSTLDERTGGSGWVSLGTRSYAEGAGAAVSLTASGTGCVHADAVKFVRR
;
A
#
# COMPACT_ATOMS: atom_id res chain seq x y z
N MET A 1 103.46 -14.86 24.74
CA MET A 1 102.31 -15.81 24.83
C MET A 1 101.10 -15.01 25.34
N LYS A 2 100.18 -14.65 24.48
CA LYS A 2 99.01 -13.82 24.83
C LYS A 2 97.74 -14.61 24.49
N ASN A 3 97.04 -15.01 25.53
CA ASN A 3 95.72 -15.59 25.42
C ASN A 3 94.72 -14.54 24.98
N ARG A 4 93.94 -14.84 23.91
CA ARG A 4 92.77 -14.07 23.50
C ARG A 4 91.51 -14.86 23.84
N THR A 5 90.80 -14.36 24.80
CA THR A 5 89.44 -14.82 25.21
C THR A 5 88.42 -14.37 24.15
N ARG A 6 87.64 -15.25 23.62
CA ARG A 6 86.48 -14.98 22.72
C ARG A 6 85.20 -14.79 23.57
N ILE A 7 84.52 -13.69 23.34
CA ILE A 7 83.19 -13.36 23.88
C ILE A 7 82.16 -13.90 22.92
N PRO A 8 81.16 -14.65 23.37
CA PRO A 8 80.02 -15.07 22.51
C PRO A 8 79.01 -13.93 22.32
N ARG A 9 78.62 -13.64 21.08
CA ARG A 9 77.55 -12.75 20.69
C ARG A 9 76.21 -13.50 20.86
N THR A 10 75.38 -13.07 21.80
CA THR A 10 73.94 -13.48 21.92
C THR A 10 73.15 -12.70 20.89
N LEU A 11 72.46 -13.40 19.96
CA LEU A 11 71.42 -12.86 19.10
C LEU A 11 70.15 -12.72 19.93
N ALA A 12 69.64 -11.51 20.09
CA ALA A 12 68.34 -11.24 20.60
C ALA A 12 67.34 -11.31 19.42
N ALA A 13 66.47 -12.30 19.43
CA ALA A 13 65.32 -12.38 18.50
C ALA A 13 64.20 -11.47 19.02
N MET A 14 63.88 -10.40 18.28
CA MET A 14 62.69 -9.61 18.51
C MET A 14 61.48 -10.37 17.92
N ALA A 15 60.61 -10.88 18.75
CA ALA A 15 59.31 -11.38 18.35
C ALA A 15 58.35 -10.19 18.21
N ALA A 16 57.98 -9.86 16.96
CA ALA A 16 56.89 -8.89 16.69
C ALA A 16 55.54 -9.59 16.94
N GLY A 17 54.90 -9.24 18.06
CA GLY A 17 53.54 -9.67 18.34
C GLY A 17 52.53 -8.94 17.47
N LEU A 18 51.88 -9.64 16.54
CA LEU A 18 50.66 -9.16 15.87
C LEU A 18 49.52 -9.18 16.89
N VAL A 19 49.10 -8.02 17.35
CA VAL A 19 47.83 -7.86 18.06
C VAL A 19 46.74 -7.82 17.00
N ALA A 20 46.04 -8.95 16.80
CA ALA A 20 44.81 -8.97 16.03
C ALA A 20 43.71 -8.31 16.88
N LEU A 21 43.32 -7.09 16.53
CA LEU A 21 42.04 -6.52 17.01
C LEU A 21 40.90 -7.31 16.40
N ALA A 22 40.40 -8.26 17.13
CA ALA A 22 39.06 -8.84 16.85
C ALA A 22 38.01 -7.77 17.19
N GLY A 23 37.60 -7.02 16.18
CA GLY A 23 36.43 -6.15 16.28
C GLY A 23 35.22 -7.04 16.61
N ALA A 24 34.70 -6.93 17.82
CA ALA A 24 33.42 -7.55 18.17
C ALA A 24 32.35 -6.90 17.28
N ILE A 25 31.85 -7.65 16.29
CA ILE A 25 30.63 -7.30 15.55
C ILE A 25 29.53 -7.42 16.61
N ALA A 26 28.99 -6.28 17.05
CA ALA A 26 27.80 -6.28 17.89
C ALA A 26 26.70 -7.01 17.13
N PRO A 27 25.93 -7.93 17.77
CA PRO A 27 24.83 -8.56 17.09
C PRO A 27 23.86 -7.46 16.63
N GLN A 28 23.56 -7.44 15.33
CA GLN A 28 22.45 -6.63 14.81
C GLN A 28 21.20 -7.05 15.59
N ALA A 29 20.54 -6.08 16.19
CA ALA A 29 19.22 -6.32 16.77
C ALA A 29 18.35 -6.88 15.64
N THR A 30 17.92 -8.14 15.78
CA THR A 30 16.92 -8.71 14.88
C THR A 30 15.73 -7.79 14.93
N ALA A 31 15.26 -7.32 13.76
CA ALA A 31 14.04 -6.55 13.67
C ALA A 31 12.94 -7.30 14.45
N ALA A 32 12.22 -6.59 15.31
CA ALA A 32 11.11 -7.21 16.02
C ALA A 32 10.11 -7.74 15.00
N GLU A 33 9.63 -8.97 15.21
CA GLU A 33 8.59 -9.55 14.36
C GLU A 33 7.44 -8.54 14.16
N PRO A 34 6.90 -8.39 12.94
CA PRO A 34 5.83 -7.46 12.66
C PRO A 34 4.63 -7.71 13.58
N SER A 35 4.28 -6.75 14.41
CA SER A 35 3.11 -6.84 15.27
C SER A 35 1.87 -6.31 14.56
N PRO A 36 0.78 -7.09 14.48
CA PRO A 36 -0.46 -6.63 13.86
C PRO A 36 -1.08 -5.47 14.67
N PRO A 37 -1.85 -4.56 14.02
CA PRO A 37 -2.50 -3.44 14.73
C PRO A 37 -3.63 -3.89 15.68
N GLY A 38 -3.94 -5.18 15.74
CA GLY A 38 -4.95 -5.77 16.61
C GLY A 38 -5.34 -7.19 16.20
N ASP A 39 -6.33 -7.76 16.87
CA ASP A 39 -6.80 -9.10 16.60
C ASP A 39 -7.42 -9.23 15.21
N GLY A 40 -7.16 -10.36 14.56
CA GLY A 40 -7.71 -10.69 13.26
C GLY A 40 -7.00 -10.05 12.06
N TRP A 41 -6.03 -9.18 12.27
CA TRP A 41 -5.21 -8.63 11.21
C TRP A 41 -4.13 -9.63 10.77
N THR A 42 -3.88 -9.70 9.48
CA THR A 42 -2.87 -10.58 8.89
C THR A 42 -1.98 -9.76 7.95
N LEU A 43 -0.66 -9.92 8.05
CA LEU A 43 0.28 -9.27 7.15
C LEU A 43 0.05 -9.80 5.73
N ALA A 44 -0.31 -8.89 4.83
CA ALA A 44 -0.70 -9.22 3.46
C ALA A 44 0.33 -8.77 2.41
N PHE A 45 1.10 -7.75 2.75
CA PHE A 45 2.25 -7.26 1.99
C PHE A 45 3.22 -6.60 2.97
N GLY A 46 4.51 -6.71 2.72
CA GLY A 46 5.52 -6.00 3.49
C GLY A 46 6.91 -6.15 2.92
N ASP A 47 7.76 -5.24 3.36
CA ASP A 47 9.19 -5.27 3.11
C ASP A 47 9.91 -4.63 4.29
N GLU A 48 10.83 -5.39 4.88
CA GLU A 48 11.66 -4.96 6.01
C GLU A 48 12.98 -4.34 5.53
N PHE A 49 13.19 -4.28 4.22
CA PHE A 49 14.39 -3.74 3.56
C PHE A 49 15.71 -4.25 4.16
N ASP A 50 15.73 -5.51 4.57
CA ASP A 50 16.88 -6.18 5.19
C ASP A 50 17.86 -6.78 4.17
N GLY A 51 17.56 -6.65 2.89
CA GLY A 51 18.41 -7.08 1.77
C GLY A 51 19.56 -6.12 1.45
N THR A 52 20.14 -6.33 0.29
CA THR A 52 21.21 -5.50 -0.28
C THR A 52 20.84 -4.86 -1.62
N THR A 53 19.67 -5.22 -2.15
CA THR A 53 19.12 -4.72 -3.42
C THR A 53 17.60 -4.73 -3.35
N VAL A 54 16.98 -3.71 -3.91
CA VAL A 54 15.51 -3.60 -3.96
C VAL A 54 14.89 -4.82 -4.65
N ASP A 55 13.94 -5.47 -3.99
CA ASP A 55 13.20 -6.59 -4.56
C ASP A 55 12.30 -6.12 -5.70
N THR A 56 12.77 -6.30 -6.93
CA THR A 56 12.01 -5.92 -8.13
C THR A 56 10.80 -6.82 -8.43
N ALA A 57 10.58 -7.90 -7.68
CA ALA A 57 9.32 -8.64 -7.74
C ALA A 57 8.20 -7.88 -7.00
N LYS A 58 8.54 -7.16 -5.93
CA LYS A 58 7.62 -6.32 -5.14
C LYS A 58 7.50 -4.90 -5.68
N TRP A 59 8.61 -4.30 -6.15
CA TRP A 59 8.73 -2.88 -6.42
C TRP A 59 9.03 -2.53 -7.87
N GLY A 60 8.37 -1.50 -8.38
CA GLY A 60 8.80 -0.66 -9.49
C GLY A 60 9.52 0.59 -8.98
N PHE A 61 10.12 1.35 -9.89
CA PHE A 61 10.82 2.59 -9.55
C PHE A 61 10.06 3.80 -10.07
N ARG A 62 10.05 4.88 -9.29
CA ARG A 62 9.59 6.18 -9.73
C ARG A 62 10.61 6.80 -10.67
N THR A 63 10.18 7.20 -11.88
CA THR A 63 11.05 7.72 -12.95
C THR A 63 10.53 8.99 -13.61
N ASP A 64 9.46 9.58 -13.08
CA ASP A 64 8.89 10.84 -13.59
C ASP A 64 9.83 12.04 -13.35
N VAL A 65 9.51 13.16 -14.01
CA VAL A 65 10.25 14.41 -13.86
C VAL A 65 9.34 15.47 -13.23
N LYS A 66 9.85 16.16 -12.23
CA LYS A 66 9.17 17.25 -11.51
C LYS A 66 9.82 18.60 -11.80
N ALA A 67 9.31 19.67 -11.19
CA ALA A 67 9.78 21.01 -11.45
C ALA A 67 11.29 21.16 -11.25
N TYR A 68 11.85 20.59 -10.18
CA TYR A 68 13.25 20.78 -9.80
C TYR A 68 14.07 19.48 -9.76
N SER A 69 13.45 18.29 -9.80
CA SER A 69 14.18 17.03 -9.83
C SER A 69 13.65 16.04 -10.87
N ALA A 70 14.57 15.19 -11.35
CA ALA A 70 14.21 13.97 -12.09
C ALA A 70 14.43 12.76 -11.18
N GLN A 71 13.52 11.76 -11.29
CA GLN A 71 13.55 10.58 -10.43
C GLN A 71 14.34 9.46 -11.13
N ARG A 72 15.21 8.78 -10.37
CA ARG A 72 16.11 7.75 -10.90
C ARG A 72 16.09 6.50 -10.03
N LYS A 73 16.06 5.32 -10.68
CA LYS A 73 16.20 4.04 -9.99
C LYS A 73 17.56 3.90 -9.29
N GLU A 74 18.62 4.50 -9.87
CA GLU A 74 19.98 4.48 -9.32
C GLU A 74 20.11 5.27 -8.01
N ASN A 75 19.11 6.07 -7.67
CA ASN A 75 19.05 6.79 -6.39
C ASN A 75 18.34 5.98 -5.29
N VAL A 76 17.78 4.84 -5.64
CA VAL A 76 17.12 3.96 -4.65
C VAL A 76 18.08 2.84 -4.28
N THR A 77 18.41 2.73 -3.01
CA THR A 77 19.33 1.73 -2.47
C THR A 77 18.69 1.00 -1.31
N GLU A 78 19.05 -0.26 -1.13
CA GLU A 78 18.68 -1.05 0.03
C GLU A 78 19.96 -1.53 0.71
N SER A 79 20.16 -1.14 1.96
CA SER A 79 21.34 -1.51 2.73
C SER A 79 21.19 -1.18 4.21
N GLY A 80 21.84 -1.96 5.06
CA GLY A 80 21.86 -1.69 6.50
C GLY A 80 20.46 -1.74 7.15
N GLY A 81 19.54 -2.55 6.62
CA GLY A 81 18.18 -2.69 7.13
C GLY A 81 17.27 -1.50 6.79
N SER A 82 17.50 -0.82 5.67
CA SER A 82 16.61 0.25 5.22
C SER A 82 16.65 0.49 3.73
N LEU A 83 15.53 0.96 3.18
CA LEU A 83 15.45 1.56 1.86
C LEU A 83 15.87 3.03 1.94
N GLY A 84 16.90 3.41 1.17
CA GLY A 84 17.35 4.79 1.03
C GLY A 84 16.94 5.39 -0.32
N ILE A 85 16.35 6.58 -0.29
CA ILE A 85 16.14 7.40 -1.48
C ILE A 85 17.17 8.52 -1.45
N ASN A 86 18.22 8.37 -2.25
CA ASN A 86 19.34 9.28 -2.28
C ASN A 86 19.00 10.55 -3.08
N LEU A 87 19.23 11.69 -2.48
CA LEU A 87 18.95 13.01 -3.01
C LEU A 87 20.26 13.67 -3.40
N LYS A 88 20.39 14.10 -4.66
CA LYS A 88 21.66 14.54 -5.20
C LYS A 88 21.53 15.82 -6.01
N LYS A 89 22.60 16.63 -6.00
CA LYS A 89 22.84 17.62 -7.04
C LYS A 89 23.50 16.90 -8.22
N GLU A 90 22.73 16.59 -9.23
CA GLU A 90 23.14 15.81 -10.39
C GLU A 90 22.27 16.22 -11.58
N THR A 91 22.90 16.54 -12.72
CA THR A 91 22.16 16.90 -13.93
C THR A 91 21.65 15.63 -14.62
N TYR A 92 20.32 15.51 -14.72
CA TYR A 92 19.66 14.40 -15.39
C TYR A 92 18.29 14.83 -15.93
N ALA A 93 17.92 14.41 -17.16
CA ALA A 93 16.65 14.70 -17.80
C ALA A 93 16.27 16.21 -17.77
N GLY A 94 17.26 17.10 -17.91
CA GLY A 94 17.08 18.54 -17.92
C GLY A 94 16.83 19.18 -16.54
N LYS A 95 17.12 18.44 -15.46
CA LYS A 95 17.06 18.92 -14.08
C LYS A 95 18.45 18.88 -13.45
N ASP A 96 18.68 19.78 -12.47
CA ASP A 96 19.94 19.89 -11.74
C ASP A 96 20.00 19.05 -10.46
N PHE A 97 18.86 18.43 -10.12
CA PHE A 97 18.73 17.58 -8.95
C PHE A 97 18.06 16.27 -9.31
N THR A 98 18.40 15.21 -8.58
CA THR A 98 17.78 13.90 -8.73
C THR A 98 17.34 13.37 -7.38
N GLY A 99 16.12 12.85 -7.34
CA GLY A 99 15.52 12.09 -6.26
C GLY A 99 15.10 10.71 -6.73
N GLY A 100 14.08 10.13 -6.11
CA GLY A 100 13.62 8.80 -6.48
C GLY A 100 12.40 8.33 -5.70
N GLY A 101 12.16 7.04 -5.80
CA GLY A 101 11.14 6.34 -5.05
C GLY A 101 10.88 4.95 -5.58
N VAL A 102 10.11 4.20 -4.81
CA VAL A 102 9.57 2.89 -5.20
C VAL A 102 8.06 2.91 -5.19
N VAL A 103 7.47 2.04 -6.02
CA VAL A 103 6.03 1.88 -6.17
C VAL A 103 5.72 0.39 -6.12
N SER A 104 4.81 -0.04 -5.23
CA SER A 104 4.46 -1.45 -5.13
C SER A 104 3.79 -1.96 -6.41
N LYS A 105 4.18 -3.14 -6.87
CA LYS A 105 3.53 -3.81 -8.01
C LYS A 105 2.18 -4.40 -7.62
N GLN A 106 2.03 -4.79 -6.36
CA GLN A 106 0.75 -5.23 -5.82
C GLN A 106 -0.15 -4.01 -5.58
N ARG A 107 -1.39 -4.12 -6.03
CA ARG A 107 -2.43 -3.14 -5.75
C ARG A 107 -3.21 -3.56 -4.51
N LEU A 108 -3.48 -2.61 -3.63
CA LEU A 108 -4.08 -2.82 -2.33
C LEU A 108 -5.25 -1.83 -2.15
N ARG A 109 -6.18 -2.18 -1.27
CA ARG A 109 -7.30 -1.30 -0.90
C ARG A 109 -7.44 -1.32 0.62
N TYR A 110 -8.59 -1.34 1.20
CA TYR A 110 -8.83 -1.29 2.63
C TYR A 110 -7.91 -2.17 3.47
N GLY A 111 -7.44 -1.59 4.56
CA GLY A 111 -6.53 -2.23 5.48
C GLY A 111 -5.73 -1.22 6.30
N TYR A 112 -4.80 -1.71 7.08
CA TYR A 112 -3.86 -0.91 7.83
C TYR A 112 -2.48 -0.93 7.16
N TYR A 113 -1.98 0.24 6.83
CA TYR A 113 -0.65 0.44 6.24
C TYR A 113 0.23 1.13 7.27
N GLU A 114 1.46 0.70 7.38
CA GLU A 114 2.42 1.25 8.31
C GLU A 114 3.81 1.32 7.68
N THR A 115 4.52 2.40 7.93
CA THR A 115 5.94 2.52 7.65
C THR A 115 6.65 3.19 8.80
N ARG A 116 7.90 2.82 9.04
CA ARG A 116 8.81 3.56 9.89
C ARG A 116 9.82 4.26 9.01
N ALA A 117 9.89 5.58 9.13
CA ALA A 117 10.65 6.40 8.21
C ALA A 117 11.29 7.60 8.91
N ARG A 118 12.34 8.15 8.28
CA ARG A 118 12.91 9.45 8.62
C ARG A 118 13.19 10.25 7.36
N ILE A 119 12.92 11.54 7.39
CA ILE A 119 13.18 12.41 6.25
C ILE A 119 14.68 12.75 6.15
N ASN A 120 15.08 13.27 5.00
CA ASN A 120 16.42 13.73 4.70
C ASN A 120 16.78 15.04 5.42
N ASP A 121 18.08 15.28 5.55
CA ASP A 121 18.63 16.60 5.85
C ASP A 121 18.57 17.50 4.61
N GLY A 122 18.61 18.83 4.84
CA GLY A 122 18.56 19.84 3.78
C GLY A 122 17.14 20.18 3.34
N SER A 123 16.93 21.35 2.79
CA SER A 123 15.64 21.89 2.38
C SER A 123 15.35 21.66 0.89
N GLY A 124 14.07 21.84 0.50
CA GLY A 124 13.63 21.82 -0.89
C GLY A 124 13.20 20.44 -1.39
N TRP A 125 13.13 19.44 -0.52
CA TRP A 125 12.66 18.11 -0.84
C TRP A 125 11.29 17.83 -0.23
N HIS A 126 10.44 17.16 -0.99
CA HIS A 126 9.13 16.68 -0.58
C HIS A 126 9.21 15.17 -0.42
N SER A 127 9.12 14.72 0.82
CA SER A 127 9.22 13.32 1.21
C SER A 127 7.86 12.79 1.64
N SER A 128 7.47 11.60 1.15
CA SER A 128 6.12 11.08 1.36
C SER A 128 6.02 9.55 1.35
N PHE A 129 5.05 9.08 2.13
CA PHE A 129 4.47 7.74 2.10
C PHE A 129 3.00 7.87 1.73
N TRP A 130 2.58 7.31 0.62
CA TRP A 130 1.26 7.56 0.07
C TRP A 130 0.76 6.39 -0.80
N LEU A 131 -0.52 6.40 -1.10
CA LEU A 131 -1.22 5.36 -1.85
C LEU A 131 -1.86 5.98 -3.08
N MET A 132 -1.60 5.42 -4.27
CA MET A 132 -2.18 5.91 -5.53
C MET A 132 -2.09 4.85 -6.62
N GLY A 133 -2.84 4.99 -7.71
CA GLY A 133 -2.63 4.26 -8.97
C GLY A 133 -1.26 4.54 -9.60
N GLY A 134 -0.96 3.87 -10.72
CA GLY A 134 0.29 4.08 -11.47
C GLY A 134 1.39 3.06 -11.19
N ASP A 135 2.48 3.16 -11.92
CA ASP A 135 3.64 2.27 -11.88
C ASP A 135 4.96 2.99 -11.61
N GLY A 136 4.90 4.30 -11.38
CA GLY A 136 6.07 5.15 -11.16
C GLY A 136 6.61 5.85 -12.41
N SER A 137 6.15 5.52 -13.61
CA SER A 137 6.57 6.20 -14.85
C SER A 137 5.97 7.60 -14.99
N THR A 138 4.81 7.81 -14.38
CA THR A 138 4.16 9.11 -14.24
C THR A 138 3.49 9.21 -12.88
N THR A 139 3.51 10.39 -12.27
CA THR A 139 2.84 10.63 -10.98
C THR A 139 1.31 10.60 -11.12
N PHE A 140 0.78 11.10 -12.22
CA PHE A 140 -0.66 11.19 -12.44
C PHE A 140 -1.05 10.39 -13.69
N PRO A 141 -1.29 9.07 -13.56
CA PRO A 141 -1.83 8.27 -14.65
C PRO A 141 -3.23 8.76 -15.06
N ALA A 142 -3.60 8.51 -16.31
CA ALA A 142 -4.86 9.02 -16.86
C ALA A 142 -6.11 8.48 -16.17
N ASP A 143 -6.00 7.31 -15.55
CA ASP A 143 -7.07 6.60 -14.84
C ASP A 143 -7.01 6.79 -13.31
N GLN A 144 -6.17 7.70 -12.82
CA GLN A 144 -6.08 7.96 -11.38
C GLN A 144 -7.39 8.52 -10.83
N ARG A 145 -7.87 7.94 -9.74
CA ARG A 145 -9.07 8.40 -9.03
C ARG A 145 -8.87 8.54 -7.52
N THR A 146 -8.13 7.63 -6.89
CA THR A 146 -7.90 7.60 -5.44
C THR A 146 -6.45 7.90 -5.10
N GLU A 147 -6.23 8.81 -4.15
CA GLU A 147 -4.94 9.08 -3.52
C GLU A 147 -5.11 9.24 -2.01
N VAL A 148 -4.23 8.63 -1.23
CA VAL A 148 -4.23 8.71 0.24
C VAL A 148 -2.80 8.96 0.71
N ASP A 149 -2.55 10.12 1.32
CA ASP A 149 -1.22 10.54 1.73
C ASP A 149 -1.02 10.28 3.22
N GLY A 150 -0.31 9.20 3.55
CA GLY A 150 0.03 8.81 4.91
C GLY A 150 0.88 9.85 5.63
N PHE A 151 1.78 10.47 4.93
CA PHE A 151 2.40 11.74 5.28
C PHE A 151 2.99 12.42 4.04
N GLU A 152 3.00 13.75 4.10
CA GLU A 152 3.74 14.63 3.21
C GLU A 152 4.54 15.62 4.04
N VAL A 153 5.86 15.69 3.82
CA VAL A 153 6.77 16.58 4.53
C VAL A 153 7.59 17.39 3.54
N ASP A 154 7.53 18.72 3.67
CA ASP A 154 8.53 19.61 3.08
C ASP A 154 9.73 19.68 4.00
N SER A 155 10.89 19.22 3.54
CA SER A 155 12.12 19.12 4.34
C SER A 155 12.66 20.47 4.83
N ALA A 156 12.16 21.59 4.30
CA ALA A 156 12.44 22.93 4.86
C ALA A 156 11.81 23.12 6.25
N ASN A 157 10.82 22.32 6.60
CA ASN A 157 10.08 22.38 7.85
C ASN A 157 10.03 21.00 8.53
N PRO A 158 11.13 20.50 9.08
CA PRO A 158 11.28 19.11 9.50
C PRO A 158 10.45 18.70 10.73
N THR A 159 9.66 19.61 11.29
CA THR A 159 8.69 19.32 12.36
C THR A 159 7.25 19.29 11.85
N LYS A 160 7.02 19.64 10.59
CA LYS A 160 5.67 19.83 10.03
C LYS A 160 5.36 18.78 8.97
N LEU A 161 4.13 18.30 8.97
CA LEU A 161 3.61 17.38 7.97
C LEU A 161 2.13 17.61 7.71
N ALA A 162 1.64 17.00 6.63
CA ALA A 162 0.23 16.94 6.30
C ALA A 162 -0.19 15.49 6.02
N HIS A 163 -1.50 15.22 6.19
CA HIS A 163 -2.18 14.01 5.75
C HIS A 163 -3.31 14.42 4.80
N ASN A 164 -3.44 13.75 3.66
CA ASN A 164 -4.45 14.10 2.66
C ASN A 164 -5.17 12.87 2.11
N VAL A 165 -6.36 13.10 1.58
CA VAL A 165 -7.11 12.15 0.73
C VAL A 165 -7.68 12.92 -0.43
N HIS A 166 -7.46 12.44 -1.65
CA HIS A 166 -7.97 13.05 -2.87
C HIS A 166 -8.77 12.03 -3.69
N GLY A 167 -9.93 12.50 -4.23
CA GLY A 167 -10.64 11.85 -5.31
C GLY A 167 -10.35 12.62 -6.61
N TRP A 168 -9.58 12.04 -7.54
CA TRP A 168 -9.14 12.68 -8.78
C TRP A 168 -10.03 12.34 -9.97
N LYS A 169 -9.91 13.13 -11.04
CA LYS A 169 -10.46 12.86 -12.38
C LYS A 169 -9.34 12.62 -13.40
N GLY A 170 -8.53 11.57 -13.16
CA GLY A 170 -7.38 11.24 -14.02
C GLY A 170 -6.24 12.26 -13.90
N SER A 171 -5.33 12.26 -14.79
CA SER A 171 -4.06 13.02 -15.00
C SER A 171 -3.85 14.32 -14.19
N GLY A 172 -4.09 14.33 -12.87
CA GLY A 172 -3.91 15.50 -12.00
C GLY A 172 -5.01 16.56 -12.07
N ALA A 173 -6.14 16.26 -12.73
CA ALA A 173 -7.31 17.13 -12.68
C ALA A 173 -7.87 17.17 -11.24
N THR A 174 -8.24 18.35 -10.78
CA THR A 174 -8.86 18.51 -9.45
C THR A 174 -10.12 17.65 -9.36
N GLY A 175 -10.13 16.70 -8.43
CA GLY A 175 -11.28 15.87 -8.15
C GLY A 175 -12.32 16.62 -7.31
N PRO A 176 -13.56 16.10 -7.24
CA PRO A 176 -14.62 16.67 -6.41
C PRO A 176 -14.44 16.40 -4.92
N VAL A 177 -13.50 15.53 -4.54
CA VAL A 177 -13.27 15.15 -3.15
C VAL A 177 -11.84 15.45 -2.74
N HIS A 178 -11.71 16.18 -1.65
CA HIS A 178 -10.44 16.47 -1.00
C HIS A 178 -10.66 16.62 0.50
N TYR A 179 -9.91 15.86 1.29
CA TYR A 179 -9.81 15.99 2.74
C TYR A 179 -8.35 16.11 3.14
N GLY A 180 -8.03 17.18 3.86
CA GLY A 180 -6.65 17.41 4.31
C GLY A 180 -6.62 17.86 5.77
N SER A 181 -5.61 17.42 6.51
CA SER A 181 -5.33 17.90 7.87
C SER A 181 -4.88 19.35 7.90
N GLY A 182 -4.50 19.91 6.72
CA GLY A 182 -3.59 21.03 6.67
C GLY A 182 -2.19 20.63 7.16
N THR A 183 -1.21 21.48 6.90
CA THR A 183 0.13 21.30 7.47
C THR A 183 0.10 21.67 8.93
N TYR A 184 0.49 20.76 9.83
CA TYR A 184 0.56 21.01 11.26
C TYR A 184 1.94 20.70 11.81
N ASP A 185 2.29 21.31 12.95
CA ASP A 185 3.53 21.05 13.68
C ASP A 185 3.32 19.81 14.57
N SER A 186 4.10 18.76 14.32
CA SER A 186 4.05 17.53 15.10
C SER A 186 4.67 17.65 16.47
N GLY A 187 5.51 18.67 16.70
CA GLY A 187 6.37 18.80 17.87
C GLY A 187 7.56 17.84 17.87
N LEU A 188 7.77 17.09 16.77
CA LEU A 188 8.81 16.07 16.64
C LEU A 188 9.78 16.45 15.53
N ASP A 189 11.04 16.03 15.64
CA ASP A 189 12.01 16.15 14.55
C ASP A 189 11.87 14.94 13.61
N LEU A 190 11.18 15.12 12.48
CA LEU A 190 10.89 14.06 11.52
C LEU A 190 12.15 13.52 10.78
N ARG A 191 13.34 14.10 11.03
CA ARG A 191 14.64 13.53 10.64
C ARG A 191 15.05 12.37 11.57
N GLN A 192 14.37 12.17 12.68
CA GLN A 192 14.46 10.96 13.48
C GLN A 192 13.46 9.92 12.98
N TRP A 193 13.62 8.68 13.45
CA TRP A 193 12.73 7.59 13.08
C TRP A 193 11.36 7.70 13.75
N HIS A 194 10.30 7.78 12.95
CA HIS A 194 8.91 7.80 13.38
C HIS A 194 8.09 6.78 12.63
N THR A 195 7.01 6.29 13.25
CA THR A 195 6.06 5.36 12.65
C THR A 195 4.83 6.10 12.16
N TYR A 196 4.46 5.88 10.91
CA TYR A 196 3.32 6.49 10.24
C TYR A 196 2.32 5.41 9.85
N GLY A 197 1.04 5.61 10.20
CA GLY A 197 -0.03 4.65 9.92
C GLY A 197 -1.17 5.25 9.12
N ILE A 198 -1.76 4.43 8.24
CA ILE A 198 -3.00 4.67 7.50
C ILE A 198 -3.96 3.53 7.81
N ASP A 199 -5.08 3.80 8.48
CA ASP A 199 -6.20 2.87 8.63
C ASP A 199 -7.31 3.27 7.64
N TRP A 200 -7.36 2.59 6.50
CA TRP A 200 -8.32 2.87 5.44
C TRP A 200 -9.44 1.82 5.43
N SER A 201 -10.67 2.29 5.54
CA SER A 201 -11.88 1.46 5.57
C SER A 201 -13.04 2.10 4.77
N GLU A 202 -14.18 1.43 4.67
CA GLU A 202 -15.42 2.01 4.12
C GLU A 202 -15.90 3.26 4.89
N SER A 203 -15.55 3.40 6.16
CA SER A 203 -15.98 4.53 6.99
C SER A 203 -15.06 5.75 6.89
N GLY A 204 -13.95 5.66 6.16
CA GLY A 204 -12.98 6.72 5.97
C GLY A 204 -11.55 6.28 6.18
N VAL A 205 -10.67 7.26 6.31
CA VAL A 205 -9.23 7.07 6.50
C VAL A 205 -8.79 7.73 7.79
N LYS A 206 -8.06 7.00 8.62
CA LYS A 206 -7.43 7.53 9.84
C LYS A 206 -5.91 7.52 9.68
N PHE A 207 -5.28 8.59 10.11
CA PHE A 207 -3.82 8.75 10.06
C PHE A 207 -3.23 8.84 11.46
N SER A 208 -2.14 8.12 11.68
CA SER A 208 -1.43 8.12 12.96
C SER A 208 0.05 8.43 12.79
N LEU A 209 0.64 9.03 13.83
CA LEU A 209 2.07 9.27 13.99
C LEU A 209 2.47 8.73 15.37
N ASP A 210 3.43 7.81 15.39
CA ASP A 210 3.88 7.08 16.58
C ASP A 210 2.71 6.46 17.39
N GLY A 211 1.75 5.86 16.66
CA GLY A 211 0.56 5.24 17.22
C GLY A 211 -0.54 6.22 17.66
N ALA A 212 -0.27 7.51 17.70
CA ALA A 212 -1.27 8.52 18.07
C ALA A 212 -2.08 8.97 16.86
N LEU A 213 -3.42 8.87 16.92
CA LEU A 213 -4.33 9.39 15.89
C LEU A 213 -4.13 10.89 15.71
N LYS A 214 -3.89 11.35 14.48
CA LYS A 214 -3.66 12.76 14.12
C LYS A 214 -4.79 13.36 13.30
N TYR A 215 -5.35 12.59 12.36
CA TYR A 215 -6.40 13.09 11.48
C TYR A 215 -7.35 11.95 11.06
N THR A 216 -8.60 12.30 10.80
CA THR A 216 -9.60 11.39 10.22
C THR A 216 -10.26 12.08 9.03
N ALA A 217 -10.08 11.50 7.85
CA ALA A 217 -10.75 11.93 6.62
C ALA A 217 -12.05 11.13 6.45
N PRO A 218 -13.23 11.78 6.35
CA PRO A 218 -14.51 11.11 6.14
C PRO A 218 -14.69 10.71 4.66
N TYR A 219 -13.71 9.99 4.10
CA TYR A 219 -13.68 9.54 2.71
C TYR A 219 -14.42 8.21 2.60
N THR A 220 -15.66 8.25 2.12
CA THR A 220 -16.57 7.10 2.08
C THR A 220 -16.96 6.71 0.65
N PRO A 221 -17.35 5.45 0.39
CA PRO A 221 -17.64 4.96 -0.95
C PRO A 221 -18.78 5.68 -1.71
N ASP A 222 -19.69 6.32 -1.00
CA ASP A 222 -20.77 7.12 -1.59
C ASP A 222 -20.30 8.51 -2.10
N GLN A 223 -19.11 8.93 -1.69
CA GLN A 223 -18.55 10.22 -2.11
C GLN A 223 -17.71 10.10 -3.37
N TRP A 224 -16.89 9.03 -3.47
CA TRP A 224 -15.98 8.80 -4.59
C TRP A 224 -15.59 7.34 -4.75
N THR A 225 -14.94 7.03 -5.86
CA THR A 225 -14.37 5.71 -6.11
C THR A 225 -13.24 5.41 -5.13
N HIS A 226 -13.22 4.19 -4.60
CA HIS A 226 -12.15 3.65 -3.76
C HIS A 226 -11.35 2.61 -4.55
N ASP A 227 -10.41 3.07 -5.36
CA ASP A 227 -9.61 2.20 -6.24
C ASP A 227 -8.61 1.35 -5.46
N TYR A 228 -8.18 0.26 -6.08
CA TYR A 228 -6.95 -0.43 -5.66
C TYR A 228 -5.73 0.43 -5.99
N THR A 229 -4.92 0.73 -4.98
CA THR A 229 -3.77 1.63 -5.05
C THR A 229 -2.45 0.88 -4.87
N ALA A 230 -1.36 1.40 -5.41
CA ALA A 230 0.00 1.02 -5.04
C ALA A 230 0.47 1.80 -3.83
N ILE A 231 1.42 1.26 -3.09
CA ILE A 231 2.18 1.99 -2.07
C ILE A 231 3.32 2.74 -2.78
N TRP A 232 3.46 4.03 -2.47
CA TRP A 232 4.52 4.87 -2.96
C TRP A 232 5.38 5.36 -1.79
N LEU A 233 6.68 5.14 -1.87
CA LEU A 233 7.70 5.65 -0.95
C LEU A 233 8.60 6.57 -1.76
N THR A 234 8.55 7.89 -1.53
CA THR A 234 9.14 8.85 -2.47
C THR A 234 9.80 10.05 -1.79
N SER A 235 10.85 10.60 -2.43
CA SER A 235 11.37 11.92 -2.14
C SER A 235 11.78 12.62 -3.43
N ILE A 236 11.20 13.80 -3.66
CA ILE A 236 11.30 14.57 -4.92
C ILE A 236 11.44 16.05 -4.64
N ALA A 237 11.82 16.84 -5.62
CA ALA A 237 11.78 18.30 -5.52
C ALA A 237 10.83 18.89 -6.57
N TYR A 238 9.73 19.52 -6.10
CA TYR A 238 8.78 20.19 -6.97
C TYR A 238 8.29 21.55 -6.47
N GLY A 239 8.29 21.79 -5.17
CA GLY A 239 7.79 23.03 -4.54
C GLY A 239 8.84 24.13 -4.48
N SER A 240 10.11 23.77 -4.31
CA SER A 240 11.24 24.72 -4.25
C SER A 240 12.52 24.10 -4.79
N VAL A 241 13.49 24.94 -5.11
CA VAL A 241 14.85 24.50 -5.48
C VAL A 241 15.53 23.94 -4.25
N PRO A 242 16.08 22.71 -4.30
CA PRO A 242 16.79 22.12 -3.18
C PRO A 242 18.04 22.94 -2.77
N ASP A 243 18.28 23.03 -1.46
CA ASP A 243 19.56 23.47 -0.95
C ASP A 243 20.65 22.43 -1.27
N THR A 244 21.81 22.90 -1.64
CA THR A 244 22.97 22.02 -1.92
C THR A 244 23.78 21.68 -0.68
N THR A 245 23.55 22.40 0.43
CA THR A 245 24.20 22.12 1.71
C THR A 245 23.71 20.77 2.25
N GLY A 246 24.66 19.89 2.57
CA GLY A 246 24.33 18.55 3.10
C GLY A 246 23.99 17.49 2.03
N LEU A 247 24.07 17.82 0.72
CA LEU A 247 23.95 16.80 -0.33
C LEU A 247 25.28 16.06 -0.57
N PRO A 248 25.28 14.74 -0.84
CA PRO A 248 24.08 13.90 -0.93
C PRO A 248 23.46 13.60 0.43
N SER A 249 22.13 13.54 0.49
CA SER A 249 21.34 13.18 1.65
C SER A 249 20.38 12.05 1.28
N ALA A 250 19.65 11.46 2.24
CA ALA A 250 18.72 10.41 1.94
C ALA A 250 17.46 10.47 2.83
N MET A 251 16.30 10.33 2.20
CA MET A 251 15.08 9.85 2.86
C MET A 251 15.24 8.35 3.12
N GLN A 252 14.84 7.85 4.29
CA GLN A 252 14.99 6.44 4.65
C GLN A 252 13.69 5.84 5.20
N PHE A 253 13.45 4.59 4.80
CA PHE A 253 12.35 3.75 5.28
C PHE A 253 12.96 2.48 5.91
N ASP A 254 12.63 2.20 7.16
CA ASP A 254 13.06 1.00 7.90
C ASP A 254 12.26 -0.23 7.43
N TYR A 255 10.95 -0.03 7.29
CA TYR A 255 10.03 -1.02 6.74
C TYR A 255 8.79 -0.37 6.15
N VAL A 256 8.05 -1.15 5.39
CA VAL A 256 6.64 -0.88 5.05
C VAL A 256 5.84 -2.16 5.18
N ARG A 257 4.63 -2.06 5.76
CA ARG A 257 3.75 -3.19 6.05
C ARG A 257 2.31 -2.83 5.69
N TYR A 258 1.60 -3.81 5.13
CA TYR A 258 0.16 -3.73 4.91
C TYR A 258 -0.51 -4.93 5.55
N TRP A 259 -1.46 -4.64 6.41
CA TRP A 259 -2.25 -5.61 7.14
C TRP A 259 -3.67 -5.63 6.62
N GLN A 260 -4.21 -6.83 6.45
CA GLN A 260 -5.56 -7.05 5.99
C GLN A 260 -6.34 -7.85 7.02
N ARG A 261 -7.60 -7.45 7.25
CA ARG A 261 -8.52 -8.14 8.14
C ARG A 261 -9.78 -8.56 7.39
N ASP A 262 -10.34 -7.64 6.62
CA ASP A 262 -11.55 -7.82 5.85
C ASP A 262 -11.20 -7.91 4.35
N TYR A 263 -11.98 -8.69 3.61
CA TYR A 263 -11.68 -8.98 2.20
C TYR A 263 -12.81 -8.46 1.33
N TYR A 264 -12.46 -7.69 0.32
CA TYR A 264 -13.38 -7.11 -0.64
C TYR A 264 -13.01 -7.60 -2.04
N VAL A 265 -13.98 -8.14 -2.75
CA VAL A 265 -13.83 -8.48 -4.16
C VAL A 265 -14.86 -7.68 -4.94
N ASP A 266 -14.38 -6.89 -5.88
CA ASP A 266 -15.15 -5.94 -6.64
C ASP A 266 -15.07 -6.27 -8.13
N ASN A 267 -16.14 -6.03 -8.88
CA ASN A 267 -16.17 -6.30 -10.31
C ASN A 267 -15.25 -5.38 -11.13
N ASP A 268 -14.90 -4.21 -10.62
CA ASP A 268 -13.96 -3.27 -11.24
C ASP A 268 -12.50 -3.43 -10.77
N GLY A 269 -12.26 -4.37 -9.84
CA GLY A 269 -10.92 -4.70 -9.37
C GLY A 269 -10.10 -5.50 -10.39
N PRO A 270 -8.76 -5.59 -10.20
CA PRO A 270 -7.93 -6.46 -11.01
C PRO A 270 -8.47 -7.90 -11.02
N ALA A 271 -8.53 -8.53 -12.19
CA ALA A 271 -9.07 -9.89 -12.35
C ALA A 271 -8.39 -10.93 -11.42
N ALA A 272 -7.10 -10.72 -11.09
CA ALA A 272 -6.35 -11.55 -10.15
C ALA A 272 -6.91 -11.53 -8.71
N TYR A 273 -7.82 -10.60 -8.41
CA TYR A 273 -8.38 -10.43 -7.04
C TYR A 273 -9.68 -11.18 -6.83
N GLY A 274 -10.06 -11.99 -7.82
CA GLY A 274 -11.04 -13.05 -7.62
C GLY A 274 -12.44 -12.80 -8.17
N TYR A 275 -12.64 -11.74 -8.97
CA TYR A 275 -13.89 -11.58 -9.72
C TYR A 275 -13.82 -12.29 -11.06
N SER A 276 -14.90 -12.96 -11.45
CA SER A 276 -15.03 -13.58 -12.76
C SER A 276 -16.50 -13.75 -13.14
N THR A 277 -16.77 -13.85 -14.44
CA THR A 277 -18.11 -14.05 -14.99
C THR A 277 -18.15 -15.20 -15.98
N SER A 278 -19.35 -15.80 -16.14
CA SER A 278 -19.70 -16.72 -17.22
C SER A 278 -21.03 -16.34 -17.81
N GLY A 279 -21.24 -16.60 -19.11
CA GLY A 279 -22.39 -16.10 -19.86
C GLY A 279 -22.19 -14.70 -20.40
N ALA A 280 -23.25 -14.09 -20.94
CA ALA A 280 -23.21 -12.74 -21.52
C ALA A 280 -23.45 -11.68 -20.42
N TRP A 281 -22.49 -10.77 -20.28
CA TRP A 281 -22.55 -9.63 -19.36
C TRP A 281 -22.34 -8.34 -20.12
N SER A 282 -23.01 -7.27 -19.69
CA SER A 282 -22.94 -5.93 -20.23
C SER A 282 -22.59 -4.91 -19.16
N ALA A 283 -21.97 -3.79 -19.54
CA ALA A 283 -21.75 -2.67 -18.64
C ALA A 283 -23.10 -2.05 -18.23
N SER A 284 -23.26 -1.77 -16.93
CA SER A 284 -24.43 -1.08 -16.40
C SER A 284 -24.24 0.44 -16.45
N SER A 285 -25.32 1.17 -16.63
CA SER A 285 -25.34 2.64 -16.46
C SER A 285 -25.53 3.05 -14.97
N LEU A 286 -25.76 2.08 -14.09
CA LEU A 286 -25.93 2.32 -12.66
C LEU A 286 -24.56 2.36 -11.97
N SER A 287 -24.42 3.25 -10.99
CA SER A 287 -23.22 3.29 -10.15
C SER A 287 -23.16 2.09 -9.23
N GLY A 288 -21.97 1.55 -9.05
CA GLY A 288 -21.68 0.47 -8.14
C GLY A 288 -21.65 0.87 -6.66
N TRP A 289 -21.01 0.03 -5.87
CA TRP A 289 -20.80 0.24 -4.45
C TRP A 289 -20.03 1.52 -4.15
N THR A 290 -18.91 1.75 -4.84
CA THR A 290 -18.22 3.02 -4.77
C THR A 290 -18.72 3.95 -5.87
N LYS A 291 -18.81 5.24 -5.58
CA LYS A 291 -19.30 6.22 -6.54
C LYS A 291 -18.43 6.23 -7.81
N GLU A 292 -19.10 6.26 -8.96
CA GLU A 292 -18.48 6.20 -10.29
C GLU A 292 -17.73 4.88 -10.59
N SER A 293 -17.86 3.87 -9.72
CA SER A 293 -17.41 2.52 -10.05
C SER A 293 -18.38 1.88 -11.06
N PRO A 294 -17.88 1.30 -12.15
CA PRO A 294 -18.72 0.56 -13.06
C PRO A 294 -19.24 -0.72 -12.41
N MET A 295 -20.47 -1.12 -12.76
CA MET A 295 -20.96 -2.47 -12.48
C MET A 295 -21.37 -3.16 -13.76
N THR A 296 -21.59 -4.46 -13.72
CA THR A 296 -22.05 -5.24 -14.85
C THR A 296 -23.42 -5.86 -14.57
N TYR A 297 -24.17 -6.17 -15.62
CA TYR A 297 -25.44 -6.86 -15.50
C TYR A 297 -25.59 -7.97 -16.54
N ALA A 298 -26.43 -8.95 -16.24
CA ALA A 298 -26.82 -10.03 -17.14
C ALA A 298 -28.28 -10.39 -16.96
N CYS A 299 -29.00 -10.66 -18.08
CA CYS A 299 -30.41 -11.01 -18.06
C CYS A 299 -30.66 -12.48 -18.48
N ASP A 300 -29.69 -13.11 -19.14
CA ASP A 300 -29.81 -14.46 -19.65
C ASP A 300 -29.75 -15.49 -18.50
N ALA A 301 -30.71 -16.41 -18.49
CA ALA A 301 -30.74 -17.49 -17.50
C ALA A 301 -29.42 -18.27 -17.46
N GLY A 302 -28.86 -18.38 -16.26
CA GLY A 302 -27.61 -19.10 -16.02
C GLY A 302 -26.33 -18.23 -16.14
N ALA A 303 -26.41 -16.99 -16.63
CA ALA A 303 -25.28 -16.07 -16.54
C ALA A 303 -24.88 -15.88 -15.06
N THR A 304 -23.58 -16.05 -14.75
CA THR A 304 -23.10 -16.11 -13.36
C THR A 304 -21.93 -15.19 -13.15
N ALA A 305 -21.97 -14.37 -12.09
CA ALA A 305 -20.83 -13.66 -11.52
C ALA A 305 -20.32 -14.42 -10.28
N THR A 306 -19.02 -14.46 -10.12
CA THR A 306 -18.35 -15.15 -8.99
C THR A 306 -17.29 -14.26 -8.38
N TRP A 307 -17.32 -14.15 -7.04
CA TRP A 307 -16.33 -13.46 -6.21
C TRP A 307 -15.63 -14.48 -5.33
N ARG A 308 -14.31 -14.60 -5.46
CA ARG A 308 -13.47 -15.58 -4.77
C ARG A 308 -12.28 -14.88 -4.08
N PRO A 309 -12.45 -14.41 -2.85
CA PRO A 309 -11.33 -13.83 -2.11
C PRO A 309 -10.25 -14.89 -1.84
N ARG A 310 -9.03 -14.44 -1.67
CA ARG A 310 -7.98 -15.26 -1.06
C ARG A 310 -7.85 -14.87 0.40
N LEU A 311 -8.49 -15.62 1.29
CA LEU A 311 -8.41 -15.40 2.74
C LEU A 311 -7.00 -15.72 3.24
N ARG A 312 -6.38 -14.82 3.96
CA ARG A 312 -5.01 -15.00 4.48
C ARG A 312 -4.98 -15.60 5.88
N ALA A 313 -6.13 -15.78 6.51
CA ALA A 313 -6.26 -16.47 7.77
C ALA A 313 -7.57 -17.22 7.85
N ALA A 314 -7.56 -18.38 8.50
CA ALA A 314 -8.77 -19.07 8.88
C ALA A 314 -9.52 -18.28 9.96
N GLY A 315 -10.85 -18.37 9.98
CA GLY A 315 -11.68 -17.70 10.99
C GLY A 315 -13.13 -17.60 10.64
N ALA A 316 -13.90 -16.98 11.53
CA ALA A 316 -15.29 -16.64 11.30
C ALA A 316 -15.38 -15.35 10.49
N TYR A 317 -16.13 -15.40 9.39
CA TYR A 317 -16.40 -14.24 8.53
C TYR A 317 -17.91 -14.11 8.31
N GLU A 318 -18.42 -12.91 8.47
CA GLU A 318 -19.72 -12.55 7.96
C GLU A 318 -19.58 -12.09 6.52
N VAL A 319 -20.36 -12.72 5.63
CA VAL A 319 -20.27 -12.49 4.17
C VAL A 319 -21.41 -11.60 3.74
N PHE A 320 -21.12 -10.62 2.89
CA PHE A 320 -22.10 -9.72 2.33
C PHE A 320 -21.97 -9.66 0.81
N VAL A 321 -23.10 -9.57 0.13
CA VAL A 321 -23.18 -9.22 -1.30
C VAL A 321 -23.76 -7.83 -1.46
N ARG A 322 -23.20 -7.03 -2.35
CA ARG A 322 -23.76 -5.74 -2.72
C ARG A 322 -24.91 -5.95 -3.67
N LYS A 323 -26.11 -5.59 -3.23
CA LYS A 323 -27.34 -5.64 -4.00
C LYS A 323 -27.63 -4.30 -4.64
N THR A 324 -28.07 -4.31 -5.90
CA THR A 324 -28.60 -3.15 -6.59
C THR A 324 -30.05 -3.39 -6.95
N ALA A 325 -30.95 -2.67 -6.29
CA ALA A 325 -32.40 -2.82 -6.53
C ALA A 325 -32.84 -1.92 -7.67
N THR A 326 -33.46 -2.53 -8.68
CA THR A 326 -34.04 -1.83 -9.84
C THR A 326 -35.40 -2.45 -10.24
N PRO A 327 -36.30 -1.70 -10.92
CA PRO A 327 -37.58 -2.26 -11.39
C PRO A 327 -37.39 -3.46 -12.34
N GLY A 328 -36.29 -3.49 -13.11
CA GLY A 328 -35.94 -4.59 -14.02
C GLY A 328 -35.06 -5.67 -13.39
N GLY A 329 -34.79 -5.59 -12.10
CA GLY A 329 -33.98 -6.56 -11.38
C GLY A 329 -34.55 -7.97 -11.37
N ASP A 330 -33.72 -8.97 -11.21
CA ASP A 330 -34.13 -10.37 -11.10
C ASP A 330 -34.80 -10.62 -9.73
N PRO A 331 -36.07 -11.06 -9.71
CA PRO A 331 -36.81 -11.33 -8.46
C PRO A 331 -36.31 -12.56 -7.71
N ALA A 332 -35.56 -13.43 -8.38
CA ALA A 332 -35.17 -14.74 -7.87
C ALA A 332 -33.73 -15.10 -8.28
N ALA A 333 -32.86 -14.10 -8.30
CA ALA A 333 -31.43 -14.31 -8.56
C ALA A 333 -30.87 -15.37 -7.58
N ARG A 334 -30.15 -16.36 -8.10
CA ARG A 334 -29.68 -17.49 -7.30
C ARG A 334 -28.32 -17.18 -6.70
N LEU A 335 -28.22 -17.15 -5.38
CA LEU A 335 -27.00 -17.04 -4.62
C LEU A 335 -26.48 -18.43 -4.24
N ALA A 336 -25.17 -18.63 -4.40
CA ALA A 336 -24.45 -19.76 -3.85
C ALA A 336 -23.24 -19.25 -3.05
N LEU A 337 -23.17 -19.68 -1.79
CA LEU A 337 -22.07 -19.38 -0.88
C LEU A 337 -21.27 -20.67 -0.70
N ASP A 338 -20.11 -20.73 -1.30
CA ASP A 338 -19.19 -21.88 -1.27
C ASP A 338 -18.17 -21.69 -0.12
N ASN A 339 -18.02 -22.74 0.68
CA ASN A 339 -17.03 -22.84 1.75
C ASN A 339 -16.27 -24.17 1.56
N ASN A 340 -15.21 -24.15 0.77
CA ASN A 340 -14.39 -25.34 0.45
C ASN A 340 -15.20 -26.53 -0.06
N GLY A 341 -16.18 -26.27 -0.96
CA GLY A 341 -17.06 -27.29 -1.55
C GLY A 341 -18.36 -27.53 -0.78
N SER A 342 -18.52 -27.01 0.42
CA SER A 342 -19.80 -26.98 1.13
C SER A 342 -20.62 -25.77 0.67
N VAL A 343 -21.63 -25.99 -0.17
CA VAL A 343 -22.39 -24.91 -0.81
C VAL A 343 -23.75 -24.71 -0.15
N THR A 344 -23.96 -23.50 0.36
CA THR A 344 -25.28 -23.03 0.80
C THR A 344 -25.93 -22.20 -0.32
N ARG A 345 -27.20 -22.44 -0.60
CA ARG A 345 -27.94 -21.73 -1.65
C ARG A 345 -29.10 -20.92 -1.05
N SER A 346 -29.35 -19.75 -1.64
CA SER A 346 -30.43 -18.85 -1.34
C SER A 346 -30.84 -18.08 -2.59
N THR A 347 -31.82 -17.22 -2.48
CA THR A 347 -32.27 -16.31 -3.54
C THR A 347 -32.13 -14.85 -3.08
N LEU A 348 -31.91 -13.96 -4.04
CA LEU A 348 -31.86 -12.51 -3.86
C LEU A 348 -32.93 -11.88 -4.77
N ASP A 349 -33.82 -11.09 -4.21
CA ASP A 349 -34.72 -10.25 -5.00
C ASP A 349 -34.07 -8.89 -5.25
N GLU A 350 -33.70 -8.62 -6.49
CA GLU A 350 -33.09 -7.35 -6.90
C GLU A 350 -34.09 -6.29 -7.36
N ARG A 351 -35.42 -6.52 -7.17
CA ARG A 351 -36.46 -5.53 -7.46
C ARG A 351 -36.84 -4.71 -6.24
N THR A 352 -36.79 -5.30 -5.06
CA THR A 352 -37.42 -4.76 -3.85
C THR A 352 -36.41 -4.64 -2.70
N GLY A 353 -36.78 -3.91 -1.63
CA GLY A 353 -35.98 -3.83 -0.40
C GLY A 353 -34.75 -2.93 -0.46
N GLY A 354 -34.62 -2.07 -1.49
CA GLY A 354 -33.55 -1.11 -1.63
C GLY A 354 -32.20 -1.72 -2.02
N SER A 355 -31.24 -0.85 -2.40
CA SER A 355 -29.85 -1.19 -2.68
C SER A 355 -29.02 -1.16 -1.40
N GLY A 356 -27.98 -1.98 -1.32
CA GLY A 356 -27.10 -1.99 -0.15
C GLY A 356 -26.41 -3.33 0.08
N TRP A 357 -25.66 -3.43 1.15
CA TRP A 357 -25.07 -4.68 1.60
C TRP A 357 -26.11 -5.62 2.20
N VAL A 358 -26.20 -6.83 1.69
CA VAL A 358 -27.08 -7.90 2.18
C VAL A 358 -26.20 -8.97 2.83
N SER A 359 -26.43 -9.24 4.12
CA SER A 359 -25.72 -10.30 4.85
C SER A 359 -26.17 -11.69 4.38
N LEU A 360 -25.20 -12.54 4.09
CA LEU A 360 -25.38 -13.96 3.78
C LEU A 360 -25.07 -14.85 5.00
N GLY A 361 -24.89 -14.22 6.17
CA GLY A 361 -24.59 -14.86 7.45
C GLY A 361 -23.10 -15.08 7.72
N THR A 362 -22.81 -15.51 8.95
CA THR A 362 -21.44 -15.78 9.43
C THR A 362 -21.13 -17.27 9.34
N ARG A 363 -19.92 -17.61 8.87
CA ARG A 363 -19.40 -18.98 8.80
C ARG A 363 -17.91 -19.01 9.07
N SER A 364 -17.40 -20.14 9.51
CA SER A 364 -15.96 -20.38 9.61
C SER A 364 -15.42 -20.79 8.26
N TYR A 365 -14.36 -20.13 7.82
CA TYR A 365 -13.63 -20.41 6.58
C TYR A 365 -12.19 -20.80 6.88
N ALA A 366 -11.65 -21.68 6.05
CA ALA A 366 -10.21 -21.96 6.02
C ALA A 366 -9.46 -20.82 5.32
N GLU A 367 -8.18 -20.72 5.59
CA GLU A 367 -7.26 -19.90 4.79
C GLU A 367 -7.21 -20.41 3.34
N GLY A 368 -7.00 -19.50 2.39
CA GLY A 368 -6.85 -19.80 0.96
C GLY A 368 -7.98 -19.28 0.09
N ALA A 369 -8.14 -19.86 -1.09
CA ALA A 369 -9.11 -19.48 -2.12
C ALA A 369 -10.36 -20.38 -2.17
N GLY A 370 -10.66 -21.10 -1.10
CA GLY A 370 -11.80 -22.02 -1.03
C GLY A 370 -13.16 -21.35 -0.80
N ALA A 371 -13.14 -20.09 -0.39
CA ALA A 371 -14.37 -19.30 -0.22
C ALA A 371 -14.80 -18.69 -1.55
N ALA A 372 -16.11 -18.73 -1.86
CA ALA A 372 -16.68 -17.99 -2.99
C ALA A 372 -18.14 -17.61 -2.77
N VAL A 373 -18.56 -16.53 -3.40
CA VAL A 373 -19.97 -16.17 -3.61
C VAL A 373 -20.24 -16.18 -5.10
N SER A 374 -21.35 -16.77 -5.51
CA SER A 374 -21.81 -16.70 -6.90
C SER A 374 -23.24 -16.18 -6.96
N LEU A 375 -23.49 -15.27 -7.91
CA LEU A 375 -24.82 -14.75 -8.24
C LEU A 375 -25.15 -15.15 -9.66
N THR A 376 -26.26 -15.89 -9.83
CA THR A 376 -26.69 -16.43 -11.13
C THR A 376 -28.06 -15.91 -11.49
N ALA A 377 -28.22 -15.41 -12.72
CA ALA A 377 -29.49 -14.94 -13.25
C ALA A 377 -30.51 -16.07 -13.37
N SER A 378 -31.76 -15.85 -12.92
CA SER A 378 -32.85 -16.76 -13.11
C SER A 378 -33.42 -16.73 -14.53
N GLY A 379 -33.26 -15.61 -15.23
CA GLY A 379 -33.84 -15.33 -16.54
C GLY A 379 -35.20 -14.64 -16.49
N THR A 380 -35.66 -14.21 -15.30
CA THR A 380 -36.93 -13.48 -15.13
C THR A 380 -36.74 -11.98 -14.89
N GLY A 381 -35.51 -11.51 -14.91
CA GLY A 381 -35.05 -10.15 -14.76
C GLY A 381 -33.52 -10.11 -14.95
N CYS A 382 -32.90 -8.97 -14.71
CA CYS A 382 -31.47 -8.83 -14.84
C CYS A 382 -30.78 -8.81 -13.47
N VAL A 383 -29.71 -9.59 -13.31
CA VAL A 383 -28.85 -9.53 -12.14
C VAL A 383 -27.79 -8.45 -12.33
N HIS A 384 -27.44 -7.74 -11.26
CA HIS A 384 -26.38 -6.73 -11.23
C HIS A 384 -25.24 -7.22 -10.36
N ALA A 385 -24.05 -7.36 -10.95
CA ALA A 385 -22.85 -7.78 -10.26
C ALA A 385 -21.97 -6.56 -9.92
N ASP A 386 -21.66 -6.42 -8.64
CA ASP A 386 -20.91 -5.32 -8.07
C ASP A 386 -19.83 -5.91 -7.14
N ALA A 387 -20.03 -5.93 -5.84
CA ALA A 387 -19.03 -6.31 -4.87
C ALA A 387 -19.53 -7.35 -3.85
N VAL A 388 -18.56 -8.09 -3.28
CA VAL A 388 -18.75 -8.98 -2.13
C VAL A 388 -17.70 -8.63 -1.08
N LYS A 389 -18.09 -8.70 0.21
CA LYS A 389 -17.13 -8.58 1.30
C LYS A 389 -17.24 -9.70 2.32
N PHE A 390 -16.11 -10.08 2.87
CA PHE A 390 -15.94 -11.01 3.99
C PHE A 390 -15.37 -10.22 5.16
N VAL A 391 -16.19 -10.00 6.17
CA VAL A 391 -15.86 -9.20 7.36
C VAL A 391 -15.53 -10.15 8.50
N ARG A 392 -14.31 -10.11 9.03
CA ARG A 392 -13.87 -10.97 10.11
C ARG A 392 -14.61 -10.64 11.42
N ARG A 393 -15.07 -11.70 12.13
CA ARG A 393 -15.79 -11.62 13.40
C ARG A 393 -14.97 -12.18 14.55
#